data_976ddeea6c5b8301bc40f19eae46b362
#
_entry.id   976ddeea6c5b8301bc40f19eae46b362
#
_cell.length_a   1.000
_cell.length_b   1.000
_cell.length_c   1.000
_cell.angle_alpha   90.00
_cell.angle_beta   90.00
_cell.angle_gamma   90.00
#
_symmetry.space_group_name_H-M   'P 1'
#
loop_
_entity.id
_entity.type
_entity.pdbx_description
1 polymer ?
#
loop_
_entity_poly.entity_id
_entity_poly.type
_entity_poly.pdbx_seq_one_letter_code
_entity_poly.pdbx_strand_id
1 'polypeptide(L)'
;IDCGVKSEKIIVINPGVNPVPILDDKSINQVESLLKTKSPRLITISRFDKRKNHEKVIMALRNLKQIYPNIVYICIGYGEEEENIKNLVKELKLESQVMFFKDISDKLKNALTSKSDIFVMPSIIHKKSVEGFGIVYLEAAQYGLPSLGGKDGGASDAIKHNQTGLICDGNNL
;
A
#
# COMPACT_ATOMS: atom_id res chain seq x y z
N ILE A 1 -6.06 -8.00 25.65
CA ILE A 1 -7.52 -7.81 25.57
C ILE A 1 -8.07 -8.08 26.96
N ASP A 2 -8.37 -7.01 27.66
CA ASP A 2 -8.86 -7.10 29.04
C ASP A 2 -10.40 -7.04 29.05
N CYS A 3 -11.03 -7.99 28.33
CA CYS A 3 -12.49 -8.09 28.21
C CYS A 3 -13.09 -9.11 29.17
N GLY A 4 -12.30 -9.64 30.12
CA GLY A 4 -12.76 -10.67 31.08
C GLY A 4 -13.07 -12.03 30.43
N VAL A 5 -12.78 -12.23 29.16
CA VAL A 5 -12.93 -13.50 28.45
C VAL A 5 -11.62 -14.28 28.57
N LYS A 6 -11.73 -15.54 29.02
CA LYS A 6 -10.57 -16.44 29.13
C LYS A 6 -9.99 -16.72 27.74
N SER A 7 -8.66 -16.70 27.61
CA SER A 7 -7.95 -16.86 26.30
C SER A 7 -8.28 -18.18 25.61
N GLU A 8 -8.51 -19.26 26.33
CA GLU A 8 -8.90 -20.56 25.77
C GLU A 8 -10.29 -20.58 25.10
N LYS A 9 -11.10 -19.52 25.31
CA LYS A 9 -12.40 -19.31 24.63
C LYS A 9 -12.33 -18.43 23.41
N ILE A 10 -11.13 -17.96 23.05
CA ILE A 10 -10.92 -17.06 21.93
C ILE A 10 -10.20 -17.80 20.80
N ILE A 11 -10.80 -17.83 19.63
CA ILE A 11 -10.18 -18.37 18.42
C ILE A 11 -9.97 -17.19 17.47
N VAL A 12 -8.74 -17.01 17.00
CA VAL A 12 -8.41 -16.02 15.97
C VAL A 12 -8.60 -16.67 14.60
N ILE A 13 -9.45 -16.07 13.77
CA ILE A 13 -9.67 -16.50 12.38
C ILE A 13 -9.30 -15.34 11.48
N ASN A 14 -8.21 -15.51 10.74
CA ASN A 14 -7.76 -14.49 9.78
C ASN A 14 -8.70 -14.43 8.57
N PRO A 15 -8.98 -13.23 8.02
CA PRO A 15 -9.84 -13.10 6.85
C PRO A 15 -9.15 -13.68 5.61
N GLY A 16 -9.95 -14.20 4.69
CA GLY A 16 -9.52 -14.54 3.33
C GLY A 16 -9.76 -13.41 2.35
N VAL A 17 -9.32 -13.61 1.12
CA VAL A 17 -9.56 -12.70 -0.01
C VAL A 17 -10.34 -13.41 -1.11
N ASN A 18 -11.10 -12.64 -1.88
CA ASN A 18 -11.76 -13.17 -3.07
C ASN A 18 -10.72 -13.53 -4.14
N PRO A 19 -11.01 -14.51 -5.02
CA PRO A 19 -10.14 -14.80 -6.16
C PRO A 19 -9.88 -13.56 -7.01
N VAL A 20 -8.69 -13.49 -7.63
CA VAL A 20 -8.36 -12.43 -8.58
C VAL A 20 -9.37 -12.42 -9.71
N PRO A 21 -10.03 -11.29 -9.98
CA PRO A 21 -10.94 -11.20 -11.10
C PRO A 21 -10.18 -11.26 -12.43
N ILE A 22 -10.87 -11.69 -13.49
CA ILE A 22 -10.32 -11.62 -14.85
C ILE A 22 -10.01 -10.17 -15.18
N LEU A 23 -8.76 -9.92 -15.56
CA LEU A 23 -8.32 -8.58 -15.90
C LEU A 23 -8.89 -8.15 -17.27
N ASP A 24 -9.31 -6.92 -17.33
CA ASP A 24 -9.91 -6.31 -18.53
C ASP A 24 -8.79 -5.73 -19.42
N ASP A 25 -8.68 -6.21 -20.65
CA ASP A 25 -7.63 -5.81 -21.60
C ASP A 25 -7.59 -4.30 -21.84
N LYS A 26 -8.74 -3.63 -21.87
CA LYS A 26 -8.81 -2.18 -22.03
C LYS A 26 -8.13 -1.47 -20.86
N SER A 27 -8.40 -1.90 -19.63
CA SER A 27 -7.78 -1.32 -18.44
C SER A 27 -6.29 -1.65 -18.37
N ILE A 28 -5.88 -2.85 -18.76
CA ILE A 28 -4.46 -3.23 -18.86
C ILE A 28 -3.73 -2.33 -19.85
N ASN A 29 -4.22 -2.18 -21.07
CA ASN A 29 -3.60 -1.34 -22.11
C ASN A 29 -3.52 0.13 -21.66
N GLN A 30 -4.56 0.64 -21.00
CA GLN A 30 -4.57 1.98 -20.40
C GLN A 30 -3.44 2.15 -19.39
N VAL A 31 -3.29 1.21 -18.46
CA VAL A 31 -2.26 1.24 -17.42
C VAL A 31 -0.84 1.08 -18.01
N GLU A 32 -0.66 0.18 -18.98
CA GLU A 32 0.63 0.01 -19.67
C GLU A 32 1.06 1.29 -20.37
N SER A 33 0.14 1.97 -21.04
CA SER A 33 0.43 3.27 -21.66
C SER A 33 0.80 4.33 -20.61
N LEU A 34 0.06 4.39 -19.51
CA LEU A 34 0.29 5.33 -18.41
C LEU A 34 1.64 5.11 -17.72
N LEU A 35 2.03 3.85 -17.52
CA LEU A 35 3.23 3.46 -16.77
C LEU A 35 4.40 3.07 -17.68
N LYS A 36 4.32 3.31 -18.99
CA LYS A 36 5.30 2.83 -20.00
C LYS A 36 6.75 3.08 -19.63
N THR A 37 7.06 4.25 -19.07
CA THR A 37 8.43 4.66 -18.73
C THR A 37 8.69 4.62 -17.21
N LYS A 38 7.71 4.17 -16.42
CA LYS A 38 7.78 4.19 -14.95
C LYS A 38 8.28 2.85 -14.41
N SER A 39 9.36 2.88 -13.61
CA SER A 39 9.91 1.72 -12.91
C SER A 39 10.94 2.17 -11.85
N PRO A 40 10.99 1.58 -10.67
CA PRO A 40 10.00 0.65 -10.13
C PRO A 40 8.65 1.33 -9.82
N ARG A 41 7.59 0.52 -9.72
CA ARG A 41 6.21 0.95 -9.50
C ARG A 41 5.74 0.51 -8.12
N LEU A 42 5.64 1.46 -7.22
CA LEU A 42 5.12 1.25 -5.87
C LEU A 42 3.61 1.52 -5.85
N ILE A 43 2.84 0.77 -5.11
CA ILE A 43 1.39 0.98 -4.98
C ILE A 43 0.93 0.88 -3.52
N THR A 44 0.02 1.77 -3.12
CA THR A 44 -0.77 1.67 -1.90
C THR A 44 -2.25 1.82 -2.22
N ILE A 45 -3.08 0.96 -1.67
CA ILE A 45 -4.54 1.02 -1.76
C ILE A 45 -5.07 1.13 -0.35
N SER A 46 -5.48 2.32 0.07
CA SER A 46 -5.95 2.55 1.44
C SER A 46 -6.64 3.90 1.60
N ARG A 47 -7.30 4.10 2.75
CA ARG A 47 -7.66 5.45 3.17
C ARG A 47 -6.40 6.27 3.44
N PHE A 48 -6.46 7.56 3.14
CA PHE A 48 -5.38 8.49 3.46
C PHE A 48 -5.55 8.99 4.90
N ASP A 49 -5.12 8.17 5.85
CA ASP A 49 -5.02 8.50 7.26
C ASP A 49 -3.57 8.35 7.74
N LYS A 50 -3.21 8.98 8.85
CA LYS A 50 -1.82 9.00 9.37
C LYS A 50 -1.27 7.61 9.64
N ARG A 51 -2.13 6.69 10.07
CA ARG A 51 -1.75 5.32 10.37
C ARG A 51 -1.21 4.57 9.13
N LYS A 52 -1.70 4.90 7.91
CA LYS A 52 -1.26 4.26 6.66
C LYS A 52 0.10 4.74 6.17
N ASN A 53 0.58 5.85 6.73
CA ASN A 53 1.96 6.31 6.63
C ASN A 53 2.45 6.65 5.20
N HIS A 54 1.55 7.19 4.38
CA HIS A 54 1.90 7.69 3.04
C HIS A 54 3.03 8.72 3.09
N GLU A 55 3.05 9.56 4.12
CA GLU A 55 4.06 10.59 4.34
C GLU A 55 5.48 10.00 4.31
N LYS A 56 5.73 8.94 5.08
CA LYS A 56 7.06 8.30 5.12
C LYS A 56 7.45 7.65 3.80
N VAL A 57 6.50 7.06 3.08
CA VAL A 57 6.77 6.52 1.74
C VAL A 57 7.20 7.64 0.79
N ILE A 58 6.53 8.81 0.82
CA ILE A 58 6.87 9.97 -0.01
C ILE A 58 8.23 10.55 0.38
N MET A 59 8.55 10.61 1.67
CA MET A 59 9.87 11.04 2.13
C MET A 59 10.98 10.10 1.63
N ALA A 60 10.77 8.77 1.71
CA ALA A 60 11.70 7.79 1.17
C ALA A 60 11.86 7.91 -0.35
N LEU A 61 10.77 8.24 -1.06
CA LEU A 61 10.77 8.41 -2.51
C LEU A 61 11.73 9.53 -2.98
N ARG A 62 11.91 10.58 -2.16
CA ARG A 62 12.88 11.65 -2.43
C ARG A 62 14.31 11.12 -2.64
N ASN A 63 14.72 10.15 -1.81
CA ASN A 63 16.04 9.55 -1.91
C ASN A 63 16.08 8.50 -3.04
N LEU A 64 15.03 7.68 -3.13
CA LEU A 64 14.92 6.63 -4.14
C LEU A 64 14.90 7.19 -5.57
N LYS A 65 14.32 8.36 -5.79
CA LYS A 65 14.33 9.04 -7.11
C LYS A 65 15.73 9.31 -7.66
N GLN A 66 16.72 9.48 -6.80
CA GLN A 66 18.11 9.70 -7.22
C GLN A 66 18.74 8.43 -7.81
N ILE A 67 18.33 7.26 -7.30
CA ILE A 67 18.80 5.95 -7.76
C ILE A 67 17.92 5.44 -8.92
N TYR A 68 16.61 5.68 -8.81
CA TYR A 68 15.58 5.25 -9.76
C TYR A 68 14.81 6.46 -10.29
N PRO A 69 15.33 7.21 -11.29
CA PRO A 69 14.69 8.45 -11.75
C PRO A 69 13.26 8.30 -12.25
N ASN A 70 12.92 7.11 -12.74
CA ASN A 70 11.59 6.77 -13.24
C ASN A 70 10.67 6.08 -12.23
N ILE A 71 11.08 5.99 -10.96
CA ILE A 71 10.23 5.43 -9.91
C ILE A 71 8.88 6.14 -9.85
N VAL A 72 7.82 5.39 -9.60
CA VAL A 72 6.50 5.95 -9.38
C VAL A 72 5.85 5.34 -8.15
N TYR A 73 5.14 6.16 -7.41
CA TYR A 73 4.29 5.77 -6.30
C TYR A 73 2.82 6.04 -6.64
N ILE A 74 2.04 4.99 -6.70
CA ILE A 74 0.62 5.00 -7.05
C ILE A 74 -0.18 4.94 -5.74
N CYS A 75 -0.93 6.00 -5.45
CA CYS A 75 -1.77 6.11 -4.27
C CYS A 75 -3.24 6.00 -4.68
N ILE A 76 -3.92 4.93 -4.29
CA ILE A 76 -5.34 4.74 -4.57
C ILE A 76 -6.15 4.88 -3.28
N GLY A 77 -7.04 5.84 -3.24
CA GLY A 77 -7.92 6.12 -2.11
C GLY A 77 -8.14 7.59 -1.84
N TYR A 78 -8.64 7.89 -0.66
CA TYR A 78 -8.88 9.24 -0.17
C TYR A 78 -8.92 9.24 1.37
N GLY A 79 -8.90 10.41 1.99
CA GLY A 79 -8.99 10.53 3.45
C GLY A 79 -8.56 11.90 3.96
N GLU A 80 -8.53 12.04 5.27
CA GLU A 80 -8.24 13.30 5.97
C GLU A 80 -6.84 13.85 5.71
N GLU A 81 -5.87 13.00 5.36
CA GLU A 81 -4.50 13.39 5.06
C GLU A 81 -4.27 13.74 3.57
N GLU A 82 -5.29 13.71 2.72
CA GLU A 82 -5.14 13.91 1.27
C GLU A 82 -4.41 15.21 0.92
N GLU A 83 -4.84 16.33 1.51
CA GLU A 83 -4.22 17.64 1.28
C GLU A 83 -2.78 17.71 1.82
N ASN A 84 -2.53 17.17 3.01
CA ASN A 84 -1.20 17.14 3.61
C ASN A 84 -0.22 16.34 2.73
N ILE A 85 -0.65 15.18 2.23
CA ILE A 85 0.15 14.31 1.36
C ILE A 85 0.45 15.01 0.02
N LYS A 86 -0.55 15.65 -0.60
CA LYS A 86 -0.37 16.40 -1.86
C LYS A 86 0.56 17.60 -1.70
N ASN A 87 0.46 18.31 -0.58
CA ASN A 87 1.35 19.44 -0.28
C ASN A 87 2.79 18.97 -0.07
N LEU A 88 3.01 17.85 0.63
CA LEU A 88 4.32 17.25 0.79
C LEU A 88 4.94 16.84 -0.55
N VAL A 89 4.15 16.27 -1.46
CA VAL A 89 4.60 15.92 -2.81
C VAL A 89 5.11 17.15 -3.57
N LYS A 90 4.39 18.29 -3.49
CA LYS A 90 4.80 19.56 -4.10
C LYS A 90 6.07 20.11 -3.45
N GLU A 91 6.12 20.15 -2.12
CA GLU A 91 7.27 20.62 -1.35
C GLU A 91 8.55 19.88 -1.73
N LEU A 92 8.45 18.56 -1.88
CA LEU A 92 9.57 17.68 -2.24
C LEU A 92 9.84 17.62 -3.75
N LYS A 93 9.04 18.30 -4.59
CA LYS A 93 9.14 18.29 -6.06
C LYS A 93 9.06 16.86 -6.64
N LEU A 94 8.04 16.11 -6.19
CA LEU A 94 7.79 14.71 -6.54
C LEU A 94 6.54 14.51 -7.39
N GLU A 95 5.99 15.58 -8.02
CA GLU A 95 4.74 15.52 -8.78
C GLU A 95 4.83 14.53 -9.97
N SER A 96 6.00 14.34 -10.53
CA SER A 96 6.22 13.36 -11.61
C SER A 96 6.40 11.92 -11.12
N GLN A 97 6.62 11.72 -9.82
CA GLN A 97 6.81 10.42 -9.18
C GLN A 97 5.60 9.93 -8.40
N VAL A 98 4.59 10.76 -8.14
CA VAL A 98 3.41 10.35 -7.36
C VAL A 98 2.15 10.52 -8.18
N MET A 99 1.34 9.46 -8.25
CA MET A 99 0.04 9.46 -8.91
C MET A 99 -1.05 9.20 -7.90
N PHE A 100 -2.07 10.06 -7.87
CA PHE A 100 -3.22 9.91 -7.01
C PHE A 100 -4.45 9.47 -7.80
N PHE A 101 -5.13 8.45 -7.30
CA PHE A 101 -6.36 7.94 -7.86
C PHE A 101 -7.45 7.91 -6.80
N LYS A 102 -8.63 8.42 -7.15
CA LYS A 102 -9.81 8.45 -6.29
C LYS A 102 -11.01 7.99 -7.11
N ASP A 103 -11.90 7.22 -6.47
CA ASP A 103 -13.17 6.77 -7.06
C ASP A 103 -13.03 6.09 -8.44
N ILE A 104 -11.95 5.33 -8.63
CA ILE A 104 -11.71 4.56 -9.86
C ILE A 104 -12.45 3.23 -9.83
N SER A 105 -12.74 2.68 -11.02
CA SER A 105 -13.36 1.38 -11.15
C SER A 105 -12.46 0.25 -10.62
N ASP A 106 -13.07 -0.85 -10.16
CA ASP A 106 -12.32 -2.04 -9.77
C ASP A 106 -11.44 -2.59 -10.89
N LYS A 107 -11.90 -2.51 -12.14
CA LYS A 107 -11.11 -2.92 -13.31
C LYS A 107 -9.80 -2.15 -13.42
N LEU A 108 -9.84 -0.82 -13.27
CA LEU A 108 -8.65 0.03 -13.32
C LEU A 108 -7.76 -0.20 -12.09
N LYS A 109 -8.37 -0.32 -10.89
CA LYS A 109 -7.64 -0.64 -9.65
C LYS A 109 -6.87 -1.96 -9.79
N ASN A 110 -7.53 -3.01 -10.27
CA ASN A 110 -6.93 -4.32 -10.47
C ASN A 110 -5.81 -4.30 -11.53
N ALA A 111 -6.01 -3.55 -12.62
CA ALA A 111 -4.97 -3.35 -13.65
C ALA A 111 -3.75 -2.59 -13.08
N LEU A 112 -3.95 -1.53 -12.30
CA LEU A 112 -2.86 -0.81 -11.64
C LEU A 112 -2.10 -1.73 -10.67
N THR A 113 -2.82 -2.53 -9.89
CA THR A 113 -2.21 -3.49 -8.97
C THR A 113 -1.38 -4.53 -9.74
N SER A 114 -1.95 -5.15 -10.78
CA SER A 114 -1.26 -6.19 -11.56
C SER A 114 -0.02 -5.69 -12.32
N LYS A 115 0.09 -4.39 -12.55
CA LYS A 115 1.24 -3.76 -13.25
C LYS A 115 2.19 -3.04 -12.30
N SER A 116 1.99 -3.17 -11.00
CA SER A 116 2.91 -2.67 -9.98
C SER A 116 3.96 -3.70 -9.62
N ASP A 117 5.05 -3.26 -8.99
CA ASP A 117 6.18 -4.12 -8.62
C ASP A 117 6.20 -4.42 -7.11
N ILE A 118 5.76 -3.47 -6.28
CA ILE A 118 5.77 -3.61 -4.81
C ILE A 118 4.53 -2.93 -4.23
N PHE A 119 3.84 -3.63 -3.33
CA PHE A 119 2.81 -3.05 -2.48
C PHE A 119 3.44 -2.44 -1.23
N VAL A 120 3.20 -1.15 -0.95
CA VAL A 120 3.87 -0.43 0.15
C VAL A 120 2.85 0.19 1.07
N MET A 121 2.75 -0.29 2.31
CA MET A 121 1.91 0.33 3.35
C MET A 121 2.54 0.11 4.73
N PRO A 122 3.62 0.83 5.07
CA PRO A 122 4.35 0.68 6.33
C PRO A 122 3.58 1.31 7.49
N SER A 123 2.40 0.76 7.80
CA SER A 123 1.48 1.27 8.80
C SER A 123 2.14 1.38 10.17
N ILE A 124 1.71 2.40 10.94
CA ILE A 124 2.16 2.68 12.29
C ILE A 124 0.96 2.72 13.24
N ILE A 125 1.22 2.66 14.53
CA ILE A 125 0.22 3.02 15.52
C ILE A 125 0.07 4.55 15.50
N HIS A 126 -1.16 5.02 15.29
CA HIS A 126 -1.49 6.43 15.44
C HIS A 126 -2.61 6.61 16.45
N LYS A 127 -2.33 7.31 17.57
CA LYS A 127 -3.23 7.39 18.72
C LYS A 127 -3.57 5.97 19.23
N LYS A 128 -4.85 5.59 19.19
CA LYS A 128 -5.32 4.25 19.55
C LYS A 128 -5.63 3.36 18.34
N SER A 129 -5.36 3.85 17.12
CA SER A 129 -5.65 3.14 15.88
C SER A 129 -4.43 2.34 15.43
N VAL A 130 -4.65 1.07 15.12
CA VAL A 130 -3.64 0.11 14.66
C VAL A 130 -4.17 -0.60 13.40
N GLU A 131 -3.27 -1.12 12.56
CA GLU A 131 -3.67 -2.00 11.47
C GLU A 131 -4.19 -3.32 12.03
N GLY A 132 -5.45 -3.67 11.73
CA GLY A 132 -6.05 -4.89 12.26
C GLY A 132 -5.40 -6.15 11.69
N PHE A 133 -5.42 -6.30 10.39
CA PHE A 133 -4.81 -7.42 9.67
C PHE A 133 -4.14 -6.93 8.37
N GLY A 134 -4.80 -5.99 7.68
CA GLY A 134 -4.31 -5.48 6.39
C GLY A 134 -4.62 -6.43 5.24
N ILE A 135 -5.92 -6.72 5.02
CA ILE A 135 -6.38 -7.59 3.93
C ILE A 135 -5.80 -7.20 2.56
N VAL A 136 -5.50 -5.92 2.36
CA VAL A 136 -4.88 -5.39 1.12
C VAL A 136 -3.51 -6.00 0.81
N TYR A 137 -2.78 -6.49 1.81
CA TYR A 137 -1.52 -7.23 1.57
C TYR A 137 -1.79 -8.58 0.91
N LEU A 138 -2.87 -9.27 1.30
CA LEU A 138 -3.27 -10.53 0.65
C LEU A 138 -3.81 -10.25 -0.76
N GLU A 139 -4.57 -9.16 -0.93
CA GLU A 139 -5.05 -8.73 -2.25
C GLU A 139 -3.87 -8.45 -3.19
N ALA A 140 -2.83 -7.75 -2.72
CA ALA A 140 -1.61 -7.52 -3.50
C ALA A 140 -0.86 -8.83 -3.80
N ALA A 141 -0.74 -9.74 -2.82
CA ALA A 141 -0.07 -11.02 -2.98
C ALA A 141 -0.72 -11.91 -4.05
N GLN A 142 -2.04 -11.80 -4.28
CA GLN A 142 -2.73 -12.50 -5.37
C GLN A 142 -2.25 -12.10 -6.76
N TYR A 143 -1.70 -10.88 -6.91
CA TYR A 143 -1.07 -10.41 -8.15
C TYR A 143 0.45 -10.68 -8.18
N GLY A 144 0.97 -11.41 -7.20
CA GLY A 144 2.39 -11.69 -7.07
C GLY A 144 3.24 -10.53 -6.54
N LEU A 145 2.61 -9.47 -5.98
CA LEU A 145 3.34 -8.33 -5.46
C LEU A 145 3.91 -8.67 -4.07
N PRO A 146 5.22 -8.53 -3.87
CA PRO A 146 5.79 -8.49 -2.52
C PRO A 146 5.30 -7.23 -1.80
N SER A 147 5.11 -7.35 -0.49
CA SER A 147 4.60 -6.25 0.32
C SER A 147 5.64 -5.71 1.30
N LEU A 148 5.71 -4.38 1.46
CA LEU A 148 6.39 -3.72 2.56
C LEU A 148 5.33 -3.26 3.58
N GLY A 149 5.26 -3.93 4.72
CA GLY A 149 4.31 -3.64 5.80
C GLY A 149 4.99 -3.10 7.04
N GLY A 150 4.25 -2.37 7.87
CA GLY A 150 4.73 -1.91 9.18
C GLY A 150 4.70 -3.03 10.21
N LYS A 151 5.63 -3.00 11.19
CA LYS A 151 5.68 -3.97 12.29
C LYS A 151 4.53 -3.84 13.29
N ASP A 152 3.85 -2.70 13.27
CA ASP A 152 2.79 -2.38 14.22
C ASP A 152 1.45 -2.95 13.75
N GLY A 153 0.81 -3.76 14.58
CA GLY A 153 -0.49 -4.38 14.29
C GLY A 153 -0.39 -5.70 13.54
N GLY A 154 -1.45 -6.04 12.79
CA GLY A 154 -1.63 -7.37 12.19
C GLY A 154 -0.95 -7.57 10.83
N ALA A 155 -0.10 -6.66 10.34
CA ALA A 155 0.56 -6.84 9.05
C ALA A 155 1.46 -8.09 9.02
N SER A 156 2.07 -8.46 10.16
CA SER A 156 2.87 -9.68 10.31
C SER A 156 2.07 -10.99 10.17
N ASP A 157 0.75 -10.94 10.33
CA ASP A 157 -0.11 -12.10 10.09
C ASP A 157 -0.43 -12.27 8.59
N ALA A 158 -0.40 -11.17 7.82
CA ALA A 158 -0.64 -11.17 6.38
C ALA A 158 0.64 -11.32 5.56
N ILE A 159 1.80 -10.89 6.07
CA ILE A 159 3.09 -10.88 5.38
C ILE A 159 4.06 -11.84 6.07
N LYS A 160 4.52 -12.87 5.36
CA LYS A 160 5.65 -13.69 5.82
C LYS A 160 6.96 -12.98 5.49
N HIS A 161 7.62 -12.43 6.52
CA HIS A 161 8.87 -11.68 6.38
C HIS A 161 9.92 -12.50 5.63
N ASN A 162 10.60 -11.90 4.65
CA ASN A 162 11.58 -12.51 3.73
C ASN A 162 11.01 -13.59 2.80
N GLN A 163 9.68 -13.81 2.74
CA GLN A 163 9.06 -14.76 1.82
C GLN A 163 8.04 -14.07 0.90
N THR A 164 7.03 -13.41 1.48
CA THR A 164 5.99 -12.70 0.71
C THR A 164 6.14 -11.18 0.77
N GLY A 165 7.15 -10.70 1.48
CA GLY A 165 7.44 -9.30 1.65
C GLY A 165 8.37 -9.03 2.82
N LEU A 166 8.42 -7.77 3.22
CA LEU A 166 9.22 -7.31 4.35
C LEU A 166 8.33 -6.61 5.39
N ILE A 167 8.66 -6.82 6.65
CA ILE A 167 8.11 -6.05 7.77
C ILE A 167 9.19 -5.08 8.23
N CYS A 168 8.84 -3.81 8.34
CA CYS A 168 9.74 -2.73 8.73
C CYS A 168 9.19 -1.92 9.90
N ASP A 169 10.04 -1.12 10.52
CA ASP A 169 9.60 -0.06 11.42
C ASP A 169 9.10 1.13 10.61
N GLY A 170 7.78 1.31 10.52
CA GLY A 170 7.19 2.42 9.77
C GLY A 170 7.57 3.81 10.29
N ASN A 171 8.09 3.93 11.52
CA ASN A 171 8.59 5.20 12.05
C ASN A 171 10.01 5.53 11.56
N ASN A 172 10.74 4.52 11.07
CA ASN A 172 12.13 4.64 10.63
C ASN A 172 12.31 4.00 9.24
N LEU A 173 11.81 4.67 8.20
CA LEU A 173 11.94 4.29 6.79
C LEU A 173 13.09 5.03 6.12
#